data_d22335672be0473fe79bdce0b548060f
#
_entry.id   d22335672be0473fe79bdce0b548060f
#
_cell.length_a   1.000
_cell.length_b   1.000
_cell.length_c   1.000
_cell.angle_alpha   90.00
_cell.angle_beta   90.00
_cell.angle_gamma   90.00
#
_symmetry.space_group_name_H-M   'P 1'
#
loop_
_entity.id
_entity.type
_entity.pdbx_description
1 polymer ?
#
loop_
_entity_poly.entity_id
_entity_poly.type
_entity_poly.pdbx_seq_one_letter_code
_entity_poly.pdbx_strand_id
1 'polypeptide(L)'
;MKVHKYNTKKYNFRELLEGKYTLDEGYKIIRSKKFIKVWESFILNELTKILDSDKIVMQKLPSIRMHPNHTYRNDSLSDSIEATSNGRNKWDNMHKDSDEPYYHPKFDMNFWLPLIDVSTENTMYLETSPNNYEPALLKYGEFLEFKGNSMNHGAQIYNSTEDFRTSLDFRGCAFNDYDESILGDMPIFVDGRENLTQKKWFVIDEYYSLYER
;
A
#
# COMPACT_ATOMS: atom_id res chain seq x y z
N MET A 1 0.77 -3.76 15.05
CA MET A 1 1.17 -4.54 13.87
C MET A 1 0.63 -5.96 14.00
N LYS A 2 -0.14 -6.44 13.02
CA LYS A 2 -0.68 -7.80 12.99
C LYS A 2 -0.49 -8.42 11.61
N VAL A 3 -0.24 -9.72 11.56
CA VAL A 3 -0.14 -10.48 10.30
C VAL A 3 -1.40 -11.31 10.13
N HIS A 4 -1.99 -11.22 8.94
CA HIS A 4 -3.18 -11.95 8.53
C HIS A 4 -2.88 -12.87 7.35
N LYS A 5 -3.70 -13.90 7.16
CA LYS A 5 -3.62 -14.83 6.01
C LYS A 5 -4.87 -14.73 5.15
N TYR A 6 -4.70 -14.95 3.86
CA TYR A 6 -5.82 -15.03 2.93
C TYR A 6 -5.71 -16.25 2.00
N ASN A 7 -6.82 -16.63 1.41
CA ASN A 7 -6.86 -17.76 0.46
C ASN A 7 -6.37 -17.32 -0.93
N THR A 8 -5.12 -17.63 -1.26
CA THR A 8 -4.46 -17.25 -2.52
C THR A 8 -5.10 -17.87 -3.76
N LYS A 9 -5.80 -19.02 -3.62
CA LYS A 9 -6.56 -19.63 -4.74
C LYS A 9 -7.88 -18.91 -5.01
N LYS A 10 -8.51 -18.36 -3.96
CA LYS A 10 -9.75 -17.59 -4.08
C LYS A 10 -9.45 -16.15 -4.55
N TYR A 11 -8.40 -15.55 -4.02
CA TYR A 11 -7.99 -14.17 -4.32
C TYR A 11 -6.63 -14.19 -5.01
N ASN A 12 -6.64 -14.53 -6.30
CA ASN A 12 -5.45 -14.78 -7.10
C ASN A 12 -4.76 -13.49 -7.61
N PHE A 13 -4.53 -12.52 -6.73
CA PHE A 13 -3.90 -11.24 -7.06
C PHE A 13 -2.56 -11.39 -7.77
N ARG A 14 -1.73 -12.36 -7.35
CA ARG A 14 -0.45 -12.64 -7.98
C ARG A 14 -0.62 -13.01 -9.45
N GLU A 15 -1.50 -13.95 -9.77
CA GLU A 15 -1.75 -14.39 -11.15
C GLU A 15 -2.29 -13.27 -12.03
N LEU A 16 -3.10 -12.36 -11.46
CA LEU A 16 -3.64 -11.21 -12.18
C LEU A 16 -2.55 -10.18 -12.54
N LEU A 17 -1.52 -10.05 -11.71
CA LEU A 17 -0.43 -9.08 -11.86
C LEU A 17 0.88 -9.71 -12.36
N GLU A 18 0.92 -11.03 -12.58
CA GLU A 18 2.10 -11.73 -13.07
C GLU A 18 2.55 -11.20 -14.45
N GLY A 19 3.87 -11.04 -14.61
CA GLY A 19 4.46 -10.52 -15.86
C GLY A 19 4.22 -9.02 -16.09
N LYS A 20 3.74 -8.28 -15.07
CA LYS A 20 3.60 -6.82 -15.13
C LYS A 20 4.75 -6.20 -14.35
N TYR A 21 5.58 -5.45 -15.07
CA TYR A 21 6.82 -4.88 -14.56
C TYR A 21 6.80 -3.35 -14.53
N THR A 22 5.73 -2.73 -15.04
CA THR A 22 5.55 -1.28 -14.99
C THR A 22 4.29 -0.89 -14.21
N LEU A 23 4.31 0.28 -13.57
CA LEU A 23 3.15 0.80 -12.85
C LEU A 23 1.94 0.96 -13.77
N ASP A 24 2.15 1.40 -15.02
CA ASP A 24 1.06 1.57 -16.00
C ASP A 24 0.35 0.25 -16.32
N GLU A 25 1.09 -0.84 -16.51
CA GLU A 25 0.50 -2.16 -16.71
C GLU A 25 -0.27 -2.62 -15.48
N GLY A 26 0.33 -2.44 -14.29
CA GLY A 26 -0.31 -2.76 -13.02
C GLY A 26 -1.60 -1.98 -12.82
N TYR A 27 -1.61 -0.67 -13.03
CA TYR A 27 -2.81 0.16 -12.91
C TYR A 27 -3.90 -0.19 -13.95
N LYS A 28 -3.55 -0.63 -15.17
CA LYS A 28 -4.52 -1.16 -16.13
C LYS A 28 -5.21 -2.41 -15.59
N ILE A 29 -4.45 -3.30 -14.92
CA ILE A 29 -5.00 -4.53 -14.36
C ILE A 29 -5.92 -4.25 -13.17
N ILE A 30 -5.51 -3.44 -12.18
CA ILE A 30 -6.37 -3.17 -11.01
C ILE A 30 -7.66 -2.42 -11.36
N ARG A 31 -7.69 -1.71 -12.47
CA ARG A 31 -8.90 -1.06 -13.00
C ARG A 31 -9.76 -2.01 -13.84
N SER A 32 -9.31 -3.24 -14.09
CA SER A 32 -10.08 -4.21 -14.87
C SER A 32 -11.26 -4.77 -14.06
N LYS A 33 -12.37 -5.08 -14.75
CA LYS A 33 -13.54 -5.71 -14.13
C LYS A 33 -13.20 -7.02 -13.40
N LYS A 34 -12.22 -7.78 -13.92
CA LYS A 34 -11.77 -9.04 -13.32
C LYS A 34 -11.11 -8.79 -11.97
N PHE A 35 -10.19 -7.82 -11.89
CA PHE A 35 -9.52 -7.47 -10.64
C PHE A 35 -10.51 -6.90 -9.63
N ILE A 36 -11.33 -5.93 -10.04
CA ILE A 36 -12.32 -5.29 -9.16
C ILE A 36 -13.23 -6.33 -8.49
N LYS A 37 -13.73 -7.31 -9.24
CA LYS A 37 -14.57 -8.39 -8.68
C LYS A 37 -13.84 -9.20 -7.60
N VAL A 38 -12.57 -9.53 -7.81
CA VAL A 38 -11.75 -10.26 -6.83
C VAL A 38 -11.46 -9.38 -5.61
N TRP A 39 -11.17 -8.11 -5.85
CA TRP A 39 -10.89 -7.11 -4.83
C TRP A 39 -12.09 -6.87 -3.89
N GLU A 40 -13.26 -6.60 -4.44
CA GLU A 40 -14.50 -6.43 -3.66
C GLU A 40 -14.83 -7.69 -2.84
N SER A 41 -14.68 -8.87 -3.45
CA SER A 41 -14.86 -10.13 -2.74
C SER A 41 -13.87 -10.32 -1.59
N PHE A 42 -12.63 -9.88 -1.74
CA PHE A 42 -11.61 -9.90 -0.68
C PHE A 42 -11.99 -8.94 0.44
N ILE A 43 -12.37 -7.71 0.12
CA ILE A 43 -12.83 -6.72 1.11
C ILE A 43 -13.99 -7.28 1.93
N LEU A 44 -15.06 -7.71 1.28
CA LEU A 44 -16.28 -8.17 1.95
C LEU A 44 -16.10 -9.45 2.77
N ASN A 45 -15.21 -10.35 2.40
CA ASN A 45 -15.08 -11.63 3.07
C ASN A 45 -13.92 -11.71 4.08
N GLU A 46 -12.87 -10.90 3.89
CA GLU A 46 -11.69 -10.94 4.75
C GLU A 46 -11.56 -9.68 5.61
N LEU A 47 -11.66 -8.48 5.03
CA LEU A 47 -11.42 -7.25 5.78
C LEU A 47 -12.56 -6.90 6.75
N THR A 48 -13.81 -7.25 6.44
CA THR A 48 -14.92 -7.10 7.42
C THR A 48 -14.68 -7.90 8.70
N LYS A 49 -14.09 -9.10 8.58
CA LYS A 49 -13.73 -9.91 9.76
C LYS A 49 -12.57 -9.32 10.54
N ILE A 50 -11.56 -8.79 9.84
CA ILE A 50 -10.35 -8.21 10.44
C ILE A 50 -10.68 -6.93 11.19
N LEU A 51 -11.51 -6.09 10.59
CA LEU A 51 -11.97 -4.83 11.19
C LEU A 51 -13.14 -5.04 12.17
N ASP A 52 -13.60 -6.29 12.37
CA ASP A 52 -14.70 -6.68 13.24
C ASP A 52 -15.96 -5.80 13.02
N SER A 53 -16.32 -5.63 11.75
CA SER A 53 -17.45 -4.77 11.34
C SER A 53 -18.07 -5.26 10.05
N ASP A 54 -19.41 -5.40 10.04
CA ASP A 54 -20.14 -5.73 8.81
C ASP A 54 -20.17 -4.56 7.80
N LYS A 55 -19.87 -3.35 8.27
CA LYS A 55 -19.84 -2.14 7.47
C LYS A 55 -18.47 -1.45 7.59
N ILE A 56 -17.77 -1.32 6.47
CA ILE A 56 -16.40 -0.80 6.45
C ILE A 56 -16.22 0.23 5.33
N VAL A 57 -15.30 1.15 5.55
CA VAL A 57 -14.88 2.16 4.57
C VAL A 57 -13.48 1.81 4.12
N MET A 58 -13.31 1.51 2.82
CA MET A 58 -12.04 1.05 2.28
C MET A 58 -11.65 1.84 1.03
N GLN A 59 -10.36 2.03 0.83
CA GLN A 59 -9.80 2.57 -0.42
C GLN A 59 -10.38 1.81 -1.61
N LYS A 60 -10.92 2.53 -2.61
CA LYS A 60 -11.61 1.95 -3.78
C LYS A 60 -10.77 0.91 -4.51
N LEU A 61 -9.52 1.25 -4.77
CA LEU A 61 -8.54 0.37 -5.41
C LEU A 61 -7.23 0.44 -4.63
N PRO A 62 -6.49 -0.66 -4.50
CA PRO A 62 -5.20 -0.63 -3.84
C PRO A 62 -4.20 0.19 -4.64
N SER A 63 -3.22 0.77 -3.97
CA SER A 63 -2.01 1.28 -4.61
C SER A 63 -1.09 0.13 -4.94
N ILE A 64 -0.55 0.10 -6.16
CA ILE A 64 0.49 -0.86 -6.52
C ILE A 64 1.85 -0.28 -6.18
N ARG A 65 2.67 -1.06 -5.52
CA ARG A 65 4.09 -0.78 -5.30
C ARG A 65 4.93 -1.83 -6.01
N MET A 66 5.83 -1.36 -6.83
CA MET A 66 6.77 -2.21 -7.56
C MET A 66 8.18 -1.88 -7.09
N HIS A 67 8.89 -2.90 -6.65
CA HIS A 67 10.27 -2.81 -6.19
C HIS A 67 11.14 -3.69 -7.09
N PRO A 68 11.68 -3.11 -8.18
CA PRO A 68 12.44 -3.87 -9.17
C PRO A 68 13.68 -4.50 -8.55
N ASN A 69 14.05 -5.68 -9.04
CA ASN A 69 15.32 -6.31 -8.70
C ASN A 69 16.50 -5.51 -9.28
N HIS A 70 17.71 -5.83 -8.83
CA HIS A 70 18.90 -5.08 -9.23
C HIS A 70 19.19 -5.18 -10.73
N THR A 71 18.91 -6.33 -11.37
CA THR A 71 19.15 -6.54 -12.81
C THR A 71 18.23 -5.66 -13.66
N TYR A 72 16.91 -5.71 -13.39
CA TYR A 72 15.93 -4.88 -14.10
C TYR A 72 16.21 -3.38 -13.94
N ARG A 73 16.70 -2.99 -12.76
CA ARG A 73 17.08 -1.63 -12.45
C ARG A 73 18.27 -1.15 -13.28
N ASN A 74 19.31 -1.98 -13.42
CA ASN A 74 20.49 -1.66 -14.22
C ASN A 74 20.14 -1.46 -15.70
N ASP A 75 19.24 -2.28 -16.25
CA ASP A 75 18.88 -2.26 -17.66
C ASP A 75 17.93 -1.11 -18.05
N SER A 76 17.03 -0.71 -17.14
CA SER A 76 15.90 0.18 -17.48
C SER A 76 15.98 1.58 -16.88
N LEU A 77 16.81 1.79 -15.86
CA LEU A 77 16.78 2.98 -15.00
C LEU A 77 18.17 3.54 -14.70
N SER A 78 19.19 3.11 -15.46
CA SER A 78 20.61 3.39 -15.14
C SER A 78 20.93 4.88 -14.90
N ASP A 79 20.34 5.78 -15.67
CA ASP A 79 20.77 7.19 -15.64
C ASP A 79 20.01 8.06 -14.62
N SER A 80 18.75 7.76 -14.33
CA SER A 80 17.93 8.63 -13.47
C SER A 80 17.98 8.24 -11.99
N ILE A 81 18.19 6.97 -11.67
CA ILE A 81 18.21 6.48 -10.28
C ILE A 81 19.63 6.54 -9.69
N GLU A 82 20.68 6.32 -10.46
CA GLU A 82 22.05 6.57 -9.98
C GLU A 82 22.26 8.05 -9.64
N ALA A 83 21.72 8.97 -10.45
CA ALA A 83 21.77 10.41 -10.16
C ALA A 83 20.97 10.80 -8.91
N THR A 84 19.89 10.09 -8.58
CA THR A 84 19.08 10.35 -7.38
C THR A 84 19.52 9.55 -6.16
N SER A 85 20.31 8.48 -6.32
CA SER A 85 20.78 7.64 -5.22
C SER A 85 22.15 8.05 -4.66
N ASN A 86 22.92 8.83 -5.39
CA ASN A 86 24.18 9.38 -4.90
C ASN A 86 23.92 10.35 -3.75
N GLY A 87 24.11 9.86 -2.52
CA GLY A 87 23.95 10.62 -1.29
C GLY A 87 22.67 10.36 -0.50
N ARG A 88 21.75 9.49 -0.97
CA ARG A 88 20.58 9.09 -0.17
C ARG A 88 20.91 7.92 0.75
N ASN A 89 20.49 8.06 2.01
CA ASN A 89 20.50 6.96 2.96
C ASN A 89 19.46 5.90 2.55
N LYS A 90 19.74 4.61 2.81
CA LYS A 90 18.79 3.52 2.52
C LYS A 90 17.42 3.68 3.19
N TRP A 91 17.31 4.55 4.18
CA TRP A 91 16.10 4.86 4.95
C TRP A 91 15.40 6.16 4.55
N ASP A 92 15.81 6.83 3.48
CA ASP A 92 15.23 8.13 3.07
C ASP A 92 13.77 8.03 2.60
N ASN A 93 13.24 6.82 2.41
CA ASN A 93 11.84 6.56 2.08
C ASN A 93 10.94 6.34 3.30
N MET A 94 11.49 6.40 4.52
CA MET A 94 10.69 6.20 5.72
C MET A 94 9.84 7.43 6.00
N HIS A 95 8.55 7.21 6.21
CA HIS A 95 7.57 8.26 6.44
C HIS A 95 6.42 7.77 7.31
N LYS A 96 5.65 8.70 7.84
CA LYS A 96 4.31 8.44 8.38
C LYS A 96 3.30 8.93 7.37
N ASP A 97 2.19 8.23 7.24
CA ASP A 97 1.11 8.64 6.35
C ASP A 97 0.42 9.94 6.80
N SER A 98 0.59 10.34 8.07
CA SER A 98 0.14 11.64 8.58
C SER A 98 0.98 12.83 8.13
N ASP A 99 2.20 12.57 7.65
CA ASP A 99 3.16 13.63 7.32
C ASP A 99 2.95 14.16 5.89
N GLU A 100 3.54 15.34 5.61
CA GLU A 100 3.58 15.92 4.27
C GLU A 100 4.34 14.98 3.31
N PRO A 101 3.86 14.80 2.09
CA PRO A 101 2.67 15.39 1.44
C PRO A 101 1.41 14.51 1.53
N TYR A 102 1.42 13.43 2.32
CA TYR A 102 0.37 12.40 2.29
C TYR A 102 -0.88 12.81 3.06
N TYR A 103 -0.71 13.32 4.29
CA TYR A 103 -1.78 13.79 5.18
C TYR A 103 -3.00 12.85 5.29
N HIS A 104 -2.77 11.52 5.33
CA HIS A 104 -3.83 10.54 5.50
C HIS A 104 -4.58 10.71 6.82
N PRO A 105 -5.89 10.47 6.84
CA PRO A 105 -6.71 10.61 8.05
C PRO A 105 -6.29 9.66 9.17
N LYS A 106 -6.49 10.08 10.42
CA LYS A 106 -6.11 9.28 11.61
C LYS A 106 -6.92 8.00 11.76
N PHE A 107 -8.10 7.91 11.15
CA PHE A 107 -8.91 6.71 11.19
C PHE A 107 -8.36 5.60 10.28
N ASP A 108 -7.49 5.90 9.32
CA ASP A 108 -6.94 4.89 8.42
C ASP A 108 -6.12 3.82 9.16
N MET A 109 -6.48 2.57 8.88
CA MET A 109 -5.66 1.39 9.11
C MET A 109 -5.00 1.02 7.80
N ASN A 110 -3.69 0.81 7.81
CA ASN A 110 -2.93 0.41 6.65
C ASN A 110 -2.86 -1.11 6.53
N PHE A 111 -2.92 -1.57 5.30
CA PHE A 111 -2.70 -2.96 4.92
C PHE A 111 -1.65 -3.03 3.83
N TRP A 112 -0.68 -3.91 4.00
CA TRP A 112 0.36 -4.17 3.02
C TRP A 112 0.39 -5.65 2.65
N LEU A 113 0.19 -5.96 1.36
CA LEU A 113 0.03 -7.30 0.83
C LEU A 113 1.08 -7.56 -0.24
N PRO A 114 2.24 -8.19 0.08
CA PRO A 114 3.22 -8.61 -0.91
C PRO A 114 2.71 -9.82 -1.70
N LEU A 115 3.03 -9.86 -2.99
CA LEU A 115 2.62 -10.94 -3.90
C LEU A 115 3.67 -12.04 -4.05
N ILE A 116 4.73 -11.98 -3.25
CA ILE A 116 5.80 -12.97 -3.14
C ILE A 116 6.18 -13.17 -1.68
N ASP A 117 6.98 -14.18 -1.38
CA ASP A 117 7.71 -14.25 -0.12
C ASP A 117 8.70 -13.09 -0.05
N VAL A 118 8.77 -12.39 1.07
CA VAL A 118 9.70 -11.27 1.23
C VAL A 118 10.81 -11.59 2.22
N SER A 119 11.99 -11.03 1.95
CA SER A 119 13.20 -11.10 2.78
C SER A 119 13.57 -9.73 3.34
N THR A 120 14.57 -9.66 4.17
CA THR A 120 15.13 -8.39 4.69
C THR A 120 15.62 -7.44 3.60
N GLU A 121 15.84 -7.91 2.38
CA GLU A 121 16.42 -7.14 1.28
C GLU A 121 15.38 -6.53 0.36
N ASN A 122 14.14 -7.06 0.36
CA ASN A 122 13.07 -6.58 -0.52
C ASN A 122 11.76 -6.25 0.19
N THR A 123 11.72 -6.30 1.53
CA THR A 123 10.51 -6.03 2.31
C THR A 123 10.32 -4.54 2.63
N MET A 124 9.20 -4.27 3.28
CA MET A 124 8.93 -3.03 4.00
C MET A 124 9.48 -3.13 5.43
N TYR A 125 9.93 -2.01 5.96
CA TYR A 125 10.38 -1.85 7.34
C TYR A 125 9.42 -0.96 8.11
N LEU A 126 9.27 -1.22 9.42
CA LEU A 126 8.43 -0.44 10.33
C LEU A 126 9.24 -0.05 11.56
N GLU A 127 9.06 1.17 12.00
CA GLU A 127 9.65 1.67 13.25
C GLU A 127 8.86 1.12 14.44
N THR A 128 9.42 0.13 15.13
CA THR A 128 8.79 -0.52 16.30
C THR A 128 9.11 0.20 17.62
N SER A 129 10.18 0.98 17.63
CA SER A 129 10.55 1.92 18.69
C SER A 129 11.45 3.00 18.09
N PRO A 130 11.67 4.16 18.72
CA PRO A 130 12.44 5.25 18.16
C PRO A 130 13.77 4.83 17.55
N ASN A 131 13.93 5.03 16.23
CA ASN A 131 15.08 4.64 15.41
C ASN A 131 15.37 3.13 15.31
N ASN A 132 14.44 2.27 15.74
CA ASN A 132 14.54 0.82 15.59
C ASN A 132 13.55 0.35 14.51
N TYR A 133 14.07 -0.07 13.36
CA TYR A 133 13.29 -0.50 12.20
C TYR A 133 13.35 -2.01 12.05
N GLU A 134 12.21 -2.67 12.06
CA GLU A 134 12.08 -4.10 11.89
C GLU A 134 11.49 -4.47 10.53
N PRO A 135 12.01 -5.51 9.86
CA PRO A 135 11.49 -5.96 8.57
C PRO A 135 10.14 -6.66 8.73
N ALA A 136 9.21 -6.38 7.86
CA ALA A 136 7.94 -7.11 7.74
C ALA A 136 8.16 -8.40 6.94
N LEU A 137 8.58 -9.47 7.59
CA LEU A 137 8.87 -10.76 6.94
C LEU A 137 7.57 -11.55 6.76
N LEU A 138 7.01 -11.53 5.56
CA LEU A 138 5.76 -12.18 5.19
C LEU A 138 5.98 -13.25 4.13
N LYS A 139 5.15 -14.29 4.17
CA LYS A 139 5.04 -15.30 3.12
C LYS A 139 3.92 -14.94 2.14
N TYR A 140 4.03 -15.42 0.91
CA TYR A 140 2.93 -15.29 -0.04
C TYR A 140 1.61 -15.85 0.55
N GLY A 141 0.57 -15.04 0.50
CA GLY A 141 -0.70 -15.34 1.17
C GLY A 141 -0.85 -14.73 2.56
N GLU A 142 0.14 -13.96 3.01
CA GLU A 142 0.08 -13.16 4.22
C GLU A 142 0.05 -11.67 3.88
N PHE A 143 -0.55 -10.86 4.74
CA PHE A 143 -0.52 -9.41 4.65
C PHE A 143 -0.48 -8.78 6.04
N LEU A 144 0.04 -7.56 6.09
CA LEU A 144 0.29 -6.82 7.31
C LEU A 144 -0.79 -5.78 7.54
N GLU A 145 -1.27 -5.68 8.78
CA GLU A 145 -2.08 -4.58 9.32
C GLU A 145 -1.21 -3.74 10.26
N PHE A 146 -1.19 -2.42 10.06
CA PHE A 146 -0.42 -1.48 10.90
C PHE A 146 -0.99 -0.06 10.86
N LYS A 147 -0.61 0.77 11.84
CA LYS A 147 -1.02 2.17 11.93
C LYS A 147 -0.01 3.09 11.23
N GLY A 148 -0.13 3.25 9.90
CA GLY A 148 0.79 4.07 9.10
C GLY A 148 0.85 5.55 9.50
N ASN A 149 -0.23 6.10 10.06
CA ASN A 149 -0.27 7.47 10.55
C ASN A 149 0.63 7.74 11.76
N SER A 150 0.94 6.73 12.56
CA SER A 150 1.74 6.89 13.79
C SER A 150 3.08 6.15 13.75
N MET A 151 3.28 5.30 12.76
CA MET A 151 4.45 4.43 12.64
C MET A 151 5.22 4.79 11.37
N ASN A 152 6.49 5.19 11.51
CA ASN A 152 7.37 5.32 10.35
C ASN A 152 7.49 3.98 9.64
N HIS A 153 7.30 4.00 8.33
CA HIS A 153 7.39 2.81 7.50
C HIS A 153 7.88 3.16 6.09
N GLY A 154 8.40 2.16 5.41
CA GLY A 154 8.88 2.31 4.04
C GLY A 154 9.73 1.14 3.61
N ALA A 155 10.03 1.05 2.32
CA ALA A 155 10.99 0.09 1.80
C ALA A 155 12.38 0.70 1.76
N GLN A 156 13.41 -0.14 1.82
CA GLN A 156 14.75 0.31 1.44
C GLN A 156 14.72 0.82 0.00
N ILE A 157 15.59 1.79 -0.32
CA ILE A 157 15.70 2.33 -1.68
C ILE A 157 16.11 1.25 -2.69
N TYR A 158 16.86 0.24 -2.22
CA TYR A 158 17.41 -0.81 -3.07
C TYR A 158 16.82 -2.18 -2.74
N ASN A 159 16.37 -2.89 -3.77
CA ASN A 159 16.09 -4.31 -3.74
C ASN A 159 17.33 -5.04 -4.29
N SER A 160 18.09 -5.70 -3.41
CA SER A 160 19.31 -6.42 -3.79
C SER A 160 19.06 -7.88 -4.19
N THR A 161 17.80 -8.33 -4.18
CA THR A 161 17.42 -9.69 -4.59
C THR A 161 17.25 -9.82 -6.11
N GLU A 162 17.18 -11.05 -6.59
CA GLU A 162 16.77 -11.37 -7.96
C GLU A 162 15.26 -11.22 -8.18
N ASP A 163 14.48 -11.14 -7.09
CA ASP A 163 13.02 -11.11 -7.15
C ASP A 163 12.50 -9.68 -7.40
N PHE A 164 11.62 -9.56 -8.38
CA PHE A 164 10.82 -8.35 -8.59
C PHE A 164 9.63 -8.37 -7.63
N ARG A 165 9.64 -7.51 -6.60
CA ARG A 165 8.55 -7.46 -5.64
C ARG A 165 7.43 -6.54 -6.12
N THR A 166 6.24 -7.11 -6.26
CA THR A 166 4.99 -6.35 -6.36
C THR A 166 4.21 -6.49 -5.05
N SER A 167 3.66 -5.39 -4.56
CA SER A 167 2.74 -5.37 -3.42
C SER A 167 1.54 -4.50 -3.68
N LEU A 168 0.46 -4.77 -2.93
CA LEU A 168 -0.75 -3.96 -2.87
C LEU A 168 -0.80 -3.27 -1.52
N ASP A 169 -0.90 -1.94 -1.53
CA ASP A 169 -1.05 -1.11 -0.34
C ASP A 169 -2.46 -0.53 -0.35
N PHE A 170 -3.17 -0.64 0.74
CA PHE A 170 -4.53 -0.11 0.84
C PHE A 170 -4.86 0.30 2.27
N ARG A 171 -5.89 1.11 2.39
CA ARG A 171 -6.28 1.71 3.67
C ARG A 171 -7.78 1.65 3.86
N GLY A 172 -8.20 1.70 5.12
CA GLY A 172 -9.60 1.80 5.49
C GLY A 172 -9.82 1.61 6.98
N CYS A 173 -11.08 1.62 7.37
CA CYS A 173 -11.49 1.47 8.76
C CYS A 173 -12.88 0.84 8.89
N ALA A 174 -13.26 0.45 10.10
CA ALA A 174 -14.65 0.19 10.42
C ALA A 174 -15.50 1.46 10.21
N PHE A 175 -16.75 1.33 9.77
CA PHE A 175 -17.59 2.49 9.48
C PHE A 175 -17.79 3.41 10.70
N ASN A 176 -17.83 2.82 11.89
CA ASN A 176 -17.99 3.59 13.14
C ASN A 176 -16.74 4.42 13.50
N ASP A 177 -15.57 4.09 12.94
CA ASP A 177 -14.33 4.85 13.13
C ASP A 177 -14.14 5.93 12.06
N TYR A 178 -14.92 5.88 10.98
CA TYR A 178 -14.87 6.85 9.89
C TYR A 178 -15.48 8.18 10.32
N ASP A 179 -14.69 9.24 10.25
CA ASP A 179 -15.09 10.57 10.67
C ASP A 179 -14.60 11.66 9.70
N GLU A 180 -15.48 12.12 8.82
CA GLU A 180 -15.18 13.21 7.89
C GLU A 180 -14.94 14.54 8.57
N SER A 181 -15.43 14.75 9.80
CA SER A 181 -15.29 16.02 10.51
C SER A 181 -13.85 16.37 10.88
N ILE A 182 -12.96 15.37 10.93
CA ILE A 182 -11.52 15.58 11.18
C ILE A 182 -10.73 15.96 9.94
N LEU A 183 -11.34 15.90 8.76
CA LEU A 183 -10.67 16.23 7.50
C LEU A 183 -10.56 17.74 7.35
N GLY A 184 -9.34 18.21 7.08
CA GLY A 184 -9.03 19.63 6.95
C GLY A 184 -8.84 20.10 5.51
N ASP A 185 -8.46 21.37 5.40
CA ASP A 185 -8.07 22.00 4.13
C ASP A 185 -6.58 21.81 3.79
N MET A 186 -5.89 20.89 4.48
CA MET A 186 -4.50 20.55 4.16
C MET A 186 -4.39 20.10 2.72
N PRO A 187 -3.52 20.74 1.91
CA PRO A 187 -3.33 20.36 0.52
C PRO A 187 -2.69 18.98 0.46
N ILE A 188 -3.21 18.12 -0.43
CA ILE A 188 -2.65 16.81 -0.70
C ILE A 188 -2.15 16.73 -2.12
N PHE A 189 -1.15 15.90 -2.35
CA PHE A 189 -0.61 15.67 -3.68
C PHE A 189 -1.15 14.36 -4.26
N VAL A 190 -1.84 14.45 -5.40
CA VAL A 190 -2.31 13.30 -6.18
C VAL A 190 -1.99 13.56 -7.64
N ASP A 191 -1.24 12.66 -8.27
CA ASP A 191 -0.83 12.78 -9.66
C ASP A 191 -2.02 13.06 -10.60
N GLY A 192 -1.86 14.11 -11.41
CA GLY A 192 -2.87 14.53 -12.38
C GLY A 192 -4.08 15.25 -11.78
N ARG A 193 -4.05 15.58 -10.49
CA ARG A 193 -5.10 16.38 -9.84
C ARG A 193 -4.50 17.57 -9.10
N GLU A 194 -5.04 18.75 -9.35
CA GLU A 194 -4.62 20.00 -8.71
C GLU A 194 -5.66 20.46 -7.68
N ASN A 195 -5.20 21.21 -6.68
CA ASN A 195 -6.04 21.85 -5.68
C ASN A 195 -6.92 20.90 -4.84
N LEU A 196 -6.42 19.68 -4.59
CA LEU A 196 -7.05 18.76 -3.68
C LEU A 196 -6.70 19.07 -2.24
N THR A 197 -7.66 18.85 -1.36
CA THR A 197 -7.46 18.91 0.10
C THR A 197 -7.96 17.62 0.73
N GLN A 198 -7.59 17.36 1.99
CA GLN A 198 -8.07 16.16 2.71
C GLN A 198 -9.58 15.99 2.58
N LYS A 199 -10.36 17.03 2.89
CA LYS A 199 -11.83 16.99 2.88
C LYS A 199 -12.47 16.84 1.50
N LYS A 200 -11.72 17.05 0.42
CA LYS A 200 -12.19 16.80 -0.94
C LYS A 200 -11.79 15.44 -1.47
N TRP A 201 -10.80 14.83 -0.87
CA TRP A 201 -10.22 13.59 -1.38
C TRP A 201 -10.53 12.36 -0.51
N PHE A 202 -10.31 12.46 0.79
CA PHE A 202 -10.48 11.32 1.70
C PHE A 202 -11.94 11.14 2.14
N VAL A 203 -12.85 11.14 1.20
CA VAL A 203 -14.29 10.96 1.41
C VAL A 203 -14.83 9.76 0.63
N ILE A 204 -15.99 9.26 1.06
CA ILE A 204 -16.72 8.19 0.35
C ILE A 204 -17.09 8.72 -1.03
N ASP A 205 -17.02 7.83 -2.04
CA ASP A 205 -17.21 8.09 -3.46
C ASP A 205 -16.07 8.83 -4.18
N GLU A 206 -15.08 9.38 -3.45
CA GLU A 206 -13.81 9.85 -4.05
C GLU A 206 -12.69 8.83 -3.82
N TYR A 207 -12.06 8.84 -2.66
CA TYR A 207 -10.95 7.94 -2.31
C TYR A 207 -11.45 6.60 -1.77
N TYR A 208 -12.51 6.62 -0.98
CA TYR A 208 -13.09 5.44 -0.36
C TYR A 208 -14.36 4.94 -1.05
N SER A 209 -14.65 3.67 -0.82
CA SER A 209 -15.96 3.08 -1.03
C SER A 209 -16.48 2.49 0.27
N LEU A 210 -17.80 2.54 0.43
CA LEU A 210 -18.51 1.89 1.52
C LEU A 210 -18.82 0.45 1.11
N TYR A 211 -18.48 -0.51 1.96
CA TYR A 211 -18.79 -1.92 1.81
C TYR A 211 -19.62 -2.39 2.98
N GLU A 212 -20.68 -3.13 2.68
CA GLU A 212 -21.59 -3.70 3.68
C GLU A 212 -21.83 -5.17 3.36
N ARG A 213 -21.71 -6.03 4.38
CA ARG A 213 -21.83 -7.48 4.28
C ARG A 213 -23.25 -7.96 4.55
#